data_efcc61b275c70b4d7bdaf7231cc0cefa
#
_entry.id   efcc61b275c70b4d7bdaf7231cc0cefa
#
_cell.length_a   1.000
_cell.length_b   1.000
_cell.length_c   1.000
_cell.angle_alpha   90.00
_cell.angle_beta   90.00
_cell.angle_gamma   90.00
#
_symmetry.space_group_name_H-M   'P 1'
#
loop_
_entity.id
_entity.type
_entity.pdbx_description
1 polymer ?
#
loop_
_entity_poly.entity_id
_entity_poly.type
_entity_poly.pdbx_seq_one_letter_code
_entity_poly.pdbx_strand_id
1 'polypeptide(L)'
;MPYPAMSWPTLYPTVSASAWAAEAPVSWHRTIPEKLVRCLWFDQRWRPTSLQTLDGREVVVHSPGRWNLQAGPDFQQASIAFVDGVRYRGDVEIHRYASGWTAHRHHLDARYNNVILHVCLWNDRQTPEVRRADGHLVPQIALEQFLPRPLASYQADIVLEDYPYKTAHIHGRCYETLQQLAPQDICAILDRAGDTRLQQRVWR
;
A
#
# COMPACT_ATOMS: atom_id res chain seq x y z
N MET A 1 -10.24 31.01 -55.98
CA MET A 1 -11.29 30.03 -55.65
C MET A 1 -11.14 29.65 -54.20
N PRO A 2 -12.08 29.99 -53.30
CA PRO A 2 -11.98 29.61 -51.91
C PRO A 2 -12.41 28.13 -51.76
N TYR A 3 -11.65 27.39 -50.95
CA TYR A 3 -11.96 26.00 -50.58
C TYR A 3 -13.26 25.95 -49.76
N PRO A 4 -14.18 24.96 -50.01
CA PRO A 4 -15.37 24.82 -49.20
C PRO A 4 -14.99 24.38 -47.78
N ALA A 5 -15.55 25.07 -46.79
CA ALA A 5 -15.46 24.70 -45.39
C ALA A 5 -16.13 23.36 -45.18
N MET A 6 -15.34 22.29 -44.95
CA MET A 6 -15.88 21.02 -44.44
C MET A 6 -16.28 21.17 -42.99
N SER A 7 -17.55 20.94 -42.70
CA SER A 7 -18.07 20.97 -41.33
C SER A 7 -17.60 19.71 -40.57
N TRP A 8 -17.05 19.88 -39.40
CA TRP A 8 -16.55 18.85 -38.52
C TRP A 8 -17.50 17.65 -38.17
N PRO A 9 -18.84 17.78 -38.27
CA PRO A 9 -19.75 16.67 -37.95
C PRO A 9 -19.67 15.47 -38.91
N THR A 10 -19.07 15.60 -40.10
CA THR A 10 -19.03 14.52 -41.08
C THR A 10 -17.85 13.56 -40.94
N LEU A 11 -16.91 13.85 -40.07
CA LEU A 11 -15.70 13.03 -39.87
C LEU A 11 -15.80 12.01 -38.72
N TYR A 12 -16.79 12.15 -37.86
CA TYR A 12 -16.99 11.21 -36.76
C TYR A 12 -18.43 10.70 -36.77
N PRO A 13 -18.67 9.42 -37.02
CA PRO A 13 -19.99 8.84 -36.82
C PRO A 13 -20.39 9.05 -35.36
N THR A 14 -21.57 9.61 -35.14
CA THR A 14 -22.18 9.70 -33.80
C THR A 14 -22.37 8.30 -33.26
N VAL A 15 -21.47 7.85 -32.42
CA VAL A 15 -21.62 6.62 -31.66
C VAL A 15 -22.73 6.88 -30.66
N SER A 16 -23.89 6.24 -30.83
CA SER A 16 -25.02 6.40 -29.92
C SER A 16 -24.59 5.95 -28.49
N ALA A 17 -25.05 6.64 -27.47
CA ALA A 17 -24.77 6.31 -26.06
C ALA A 17 -25.13 4.86 -25.69
N SER A 18 -25.96 4.20 -26.47
CA SER A 18 -26.31 2.78 -26.31
C SER A 18 -25.21 1.80 -26.75
N ALA A 19 -24.23 2.23 -27.56
CA ALA A 19 -23.12 1.35 -27.98
C ALA A 19 -22.09 1.13 -26.85
N TRP A 20 -22.07 1.97 -25.82
CA TRP A 20 -21.19 1.82 -24.66
C TRP A 20 -21.71 0.85 -23.60
N ALA A 21 -22.97 0.43 -23.70
CA ALA A 21 -23.63 -0.43 -22.72
C ALA A 21 -23.51 -1.95 -23.03
N ALA A 22 -22.85 -2.34 -24.12
CA ALA A 22 -22.87 -3.74 -24.60
C ALA A 22 -21.50 -4.44 -24.55
N GLU A 23 -20.42 -3.78 -24.16
CA GLU A 23 -19.19 -4.49 -23.81
C GLU A 23 -19.28 -4.89 -22.34
N ALA A 24 -19.46 -6.20 -22.10
CA ALA A 24 -19.25 -6.76 -20.78
C ALA A 24 -17.90 -6.21 -20.27
N PRO A 25 -17.81 -5.66 -19.06
CA PRO A 25 -16.58 -5.07 -18.60
C PRO A 25 -15.50 -6.14 -18.67
N VAL A 26 -14.56 -5.99 -19.59
CA VAL A 26 -13.29 -6.71 -19.52
C VAL A 26 -12.88 -6.57 -18.08
N SER A 27 -12.75 -7.69 -17.33
CA SER A 27 -12.56 -7.62 -15.90
C SER A 27 -11.18 -7.01 -15.63
N TRP A 28 -11.10 -5.67 -15.70
CA TRP A 28 -9.91 -4.87 -15.41
C TRP A 28 -9.34 -5.19 -13.99
N HIS A 29 -10.16 -5.80 -13.12
CA HIS A 29 -9.73 -6.45 -11.89
C HIS A 29 -8.59 -7.46 -12.07
N ARG A 30 -8.51 -8.14 -13.24
CA ARG A 30 -7.41 -9.06 -13.54
C ARG A 30 -6.10 -8.36 -13.85
N THR A 31 -6.13 -7.08 -14.21
CA THR A 31 -4.94 -6.32 -14.63
C THR A 31 -4.24 -5.58 -13.50
N ILE A 32 -4.86 -5.48 -12.31
CA ILE A 32 -4.25 -4.80 -11.16
C ILE A 32 -3.17 -5.71 -10.54
N PRO A 33 -1.90 -5.34 -10.60
CA PRO A 33 -0.85 -6.11 -9.94
C PRO A 33 -0.91 -5.89 -8.42
N GLU A 34 -0.60 -6.93 -7.64
CA GLU A 34 -0.55 -6.84 -6.17
C GLU A 34 0.46 -5.79 -5.69
N LYS A 35 1.55 -5.61 -6.43
CA LYS A 35 2.53 -4.55 -6.15
C LYS A 35 1.91 -3.15 -6.12
N LEU A 36 0.86 -2.88 -6.91
CA LEU A 36 0.14 -1.61 -6.83
C LEU A 36 -0.56 -1.44 -5.47
N VAL A 37 -1.16 -2.51 -4.94
CA VAL A 37 -1.80 -2.46 -3.61
C VAL A 37 -0.76 -2.18 -2.52
N ARG A 38 0.42 -2.79 -2.62
CA ARG A 38 1.55 -2.51 -1.73
C ARG A 38 2.00 -1.05 -1.81
N CYS A 39 2.04 -0.45 -3.02
CA CYS A 39 2.35 0.98 -3.20
C CYS A 39 1.29 1.88 -2.55
N LEU A 40 0.01 1.56 -2.74
CA LEU A 40 -1.10 2.30 -2.12
C LEU A 40 -1.01 2.26 -0.59
N TRP A 41 -0.68 1.10 -0.01
CA TRP A 41 -0.47 0.94 1.43
C TRP A 41 0.77 1.72 1.90
N PHE A 42 1.88 1.58 1.23
CA PHE A 42 3.14 2.22 1.60
C PHE A 42 3.03 3.75 1.61
N ASP A 43 2.42 4.33 0.58
CA ASP A 43 2.20 5.77 0.44
C ASP A 43 0.98 6.27 1.23
N GLN A 44 0.24 5.40 1.91
CA GLN A 44 -0.96 5.72 2.67
C GLN A 44 -1.99 6.52 1.83
N ARG A 45 -2.33 5.99 0.63
CA ARG A 45 -3.17 6.67 -0.38
C ARG A 45 -4.67 6.65 -0.08
N TRP A 46 -5.09 6.53 1.16
CA TRP A 46 -6.49 6.61 1.60
C TRP A 46 -6.78 7.92 2.32
N ARG A 47 -8.06 8.18 2.59
CA ARG A 47 -8.48 9.33 3.40
C ARG A 47 -8.08 9.09 4.87
N PRO A 48 -7.32 9.99 5.52
CA PRO A 48 -6.74 9.76 6.85
C PRO A 48 -7.73 9.41 7.97
N THR A 49 -8.98 9.85 7.84
CA THR A 49 -10.01 9.75 8.89
C THR A 49 -11.03 8.65 8.65
N SER A 50 -10.81 7.76 7.66
CA SER A 50 -11.88 6.86 7.24
C SER A 50 -11.51 5.38 7.23
N LEU A 51 -10.27 5.01 7.57
CA LEU A 51 -9.85 3.62 7.46
C LEU A 51 -10.51 2.77 8.55
N GLN A 52 -11.18 1.70 8.13
CA GLN A 52 -11.87 0.78 9.03
C GLN A 52 -11.60 -0.67 8.61
N THR A 53 -11.59 -1.54 9.61
CA THR A 53 -11.60 -2.99 9.38
C THR A 53 -12.95 -3.45 8.87
N LEU A 54 -13.02 -4.67 8.33
CA LEU A 54 -14.26 -5.26 7.82
C LEU A 54 -15.32 -5.50 8.93
N ASP A 55 -14.91 -5.54 10.19
CA ASP A 55 -15.79 -5.58 11.35
C ASP A 55 -16.11 -4.17 11.93
N GLY A 56 -15.72 -3.10 11.24
CA GLY A 56 -16.10 -1.72 11.55
C GLY A 56 -15.22 -1.00 12.57
N ARG A 57 -14.10 -1.58 13.04
CA ARG A 57 -13.17 -0.89 13.94
C ARG A 57 -12.38 0.17 13.17
N GLU A 58 -12.33 1.38 13.68
CA GLU A 58 -11.47 2.42 13.13
C GLU A 58 -10.00 2.05 13.26
N VAL A 59 -9.21 2.44 12.26
CA VAL A 59 -7.79 2.13 12.16
C VAL A 59 -6.99 3.39 11.90
N VAL A 60 -6.00 3.63 12.77
CA VAL A 60 -5.02 4.71 12.59
C VAL A 60 -3.66 4.09 12.30
N VAL A 61 -3.13 4.34 11.10
CA VAL A 61 -1.82 3.87 10.69
C VAL A 61 -0.77 4.94 11.02
N HIS A 62 0.01 4.72 12.08
CA HIS A 62 1.13 5.58 12.45
C HIS A 62 2.36 5.32 11.59
N SER A 63 2.54 4.08 11.16
CA SER A 63 3.59 3.66 10.23
C SER A 63 3.08 2.44 9.45
N PRO A 64 3.17 2.46 8.11
CA PRO A 64 2.78 1.31 7.28
C PRO A 64 3.73 0.11 7.43
N GLY A 65 4.86 0.31 8.10
CA GLY A 65 5.92 -0.67 8.22
C GLY A 65 7.03 -0.45 7.18
N ARG A 66 8.03 -1.30 7.28
CA ARG A 66 9.15 -1.36 6.35
C ARG A 66 8.81 -2.39 5.26
N TRP A 67 8.89 -1.98 4.01
CA TRP A 67 8.71 -2.88 2.88
C TRP A 67 9.68 -4.06 2.94
N ASN A 68 9.15 -5.27 2.90
CA ASN A 68 9.94 -6.48 2.94
C ASN A 68 10.24 -6.98 1.51
N LEU A 69 11.52 -7.21 1.22
CA LEU A 69 11.98 -7.77 -0.05
C LEU A 69 12.33 -9.25 0.05
N GLN A 70 12.11 -9.84 1.23
CA GLN A 70 12.41 -11.23 1.51
C GLN A 70 11.11 -12.04 1.68
N ALA A 71 11.23 -13.35 1.88
CA ALA A 71 10.10 -14.20 2.18
C ALA A 71 9.47 -13.84 3.53
N GLY A 72 8.14 -13.90 3.63
CA GLY A 72 7.34 -13.51 4.79
C GLY A 72 6.42 -12.33 4.49
N PRO A 73 5.84 -11.71 5.51
CA PRO A 73 4.89 -10.61 5.34
C PRO A 73 5.44 -9.43 4.55
N ASP A 74 4.60 -8.77 3.78
CA ASP A 74 4.95 -7.69 2.86
C ASP A 74 5.55 -6.46 3.54
N PHE A 75 5.06 -6.13 4.73
CA PHE A 75 5.56 -5.02 5.54
C PHE A 75 5.86 -5.49 6.95
N GLN A 76 7.03 -5.12 7.44
CA GLN A 76 7.49 -5.46 8.78
C GLN A 76 7.46 -4.25 9.70
N GLN A 77 7.17 -4.50 10.99
CA GLN A 77 7.20 -3.47 12.04
C GLN A 77 6.28 -2.28 11.77
N ALA A 78 5.11 -2.52 11.20
CA ALA A 78 4.05 -1.52 11.13
C ALA A 78 3.62 -1.10 12.55
N SER A 79 3.10 0.12 12.65
CA SER A 79 2.55 0.66 13.92
C SER A 79 1.13 1.14 13.67
N ILE A 80 0.17 0.46 14.25
CA ILE A 80 -1.27 0.62 14.00
C ILE A 80 -1.99 0.75 15.34
N ALA A 81 -2.93 1.68 15.43
CA ALA A 81 -3.87 1.76 16.55
C ALA A 81 -5.29 1.46 16.07
N PHE A 82 -6.07 0.76 16.89
CA PHE A 82 -7.51 0.59 16.72
C PHE A 82 -8.27 1.53 17.67
N VAL A 83 -9.59 1.50 17.61
CA VAL A 83 -10.50 2.36 18.41
C VAL A 83 -10.21 2.36 19.92
N ASP A 84 -9.65 1.27 20.45
CA ASP A 84 -9.25 1.14 21.85
C ASP A 84 -8.08 2.07 22.25
N GLY A 85 -7.50 2.77 21.29
CA GLY A 85 -6.32 3.64 21.47
C GLY A 85 -5.02 2.87 21.73
N VAL A 86 -5.07 1.54 21.79
CA VAL A 86 -3.89 0.69 21.96
C VAL A 86 -3.11 0.64 20.64
N ARG A 87 -1.83 0.91 20.74
CA ARG A 87 -0.92 0.85 19.60
C ARG A 87 -0.27 -0.52 19.50
N TYR A 88 -0.55 -1.20 18.42
CA TYR A 88 0.04 -2.48 18.07
C TYR A 88 1.24 -2.31 17.15
N ARG A 89 2.26 -3.13 17.35
CA ARG A 89 3.39 -3.26 16.45
C ARG A 89 3.47 -4.68 15.93
N GLY A 90 3.61 -4.83 14.63
CA GLY A 90 3.69 -6.14 13.98
C GLY A 90 3.82 -5.98 12.47
N ASP A 91 3.48 -7.02 11.75
CA ASP A 91 3.65 -7.06 10.32
C ASP A 91 2.29 -6.88 9.60
N VAL A 92 2.33 -6.49 8.34
CA VAL A 92 1.15 -6.34 7.49
C VAL A 92 1.35 -7.18 6.24
N GLU A 93 0.32 -7.93 5.90
CA GLU A 93 0.25 -8.69 4.65
C GLU A 93 -0.74 -8.06 3.69
N ILE A 94 -0.38 -8.03 2.41
CA ILE A 94 -1.15 -7.38 1.36
C ILE A 94 -1.57 -8.39 0.30
N HIS A 95 -2.84 -8.34 -0.12
CA HIS A 95 -3.32 -9.11 -1.26
C HIS A 95 -4.26 -8.27 -2.13
N ARG A 96 -4.49 -8.71 -3.35
CA ARG A 96 -5.57 -8.16 -4.18
C ARG A 96 -6.94 -8.53 -3.64
N TYR A 97 -7.10 -9.78 -3.20
CA TYR A 97 -8.34 -10.35 -2.70
C TYR A 97 -8.16 -10.90 -1.30
N ALA A 98 -9.20 -10.83 -0.49
CA ALA A 98 -9.19 -11.40 0.86
C ALA A 98 -8.88 -12.92 0.86
N SER A 99 -9.32 -13.65 -0.17
CA SER A 99 -9.01 -15.07 -0.37
C SER A 99 -7.51 -15.36 -0.54
N GLY A 100 -6.69 -14.37 -0.85
CA GLY A 100 -5.24 -14.51 -1.00
C GLY A 100 -4.57 -15.10 0.23
N TRP A 101 -5.02 -14.73 1.42
CA TRP A 101 -4.50 -15.27 2.68
C TRP A 101 -4.50 -16.81 2.73
N THR A 102 -5.63 -17.42 2.39
CA THR A 102 -5.75 -18.89 2.38
C THR A 102 -5.14 -19.51 1.13
N ALA A 103 -5.23 -18.86 -0.02
CA ALA A 103 -4.64 -19.34 -1.26
C ALA A 103 -3.12 -19.47 -1.18
N HIS A 104 -2.46 -18.52 -0.51
CA HIS A 104 -1.01 -18.55 -0.25
C HIS A 104 -0.64 -19.36 1.01
N ARG A 105 -1.62 -19.95 1.70
CA ARG A 105 -1.43 -20.79 2.89
C ARG A 105 -0.80 -20.08 4.09
N HIS A 106 -0.99 -18.75 4.23
CA HIS A 106 -0.42 -18.00 5.36
C HIS A 106 -0.96 -18.48 6.72
N HIS A 107 -2.16 -19.04 6.74
CA HIS A 107 -2.75 -19.66 7.93
C HIS A 107 -2.02 -20.92 8.42
N LEU A 108 -1.06 -21.43 7.67
CA LEU A 108 -0.23 -22.60 8.01
C LEU A 108 1.25 -22.24 8.18
N ASP A 109 1.64 -20.98 7.98
CA ASP A 109 3.03 -20.56 7.96
C ASP A 109 3.35 -19.68 9.18
N ALA A 110 4.22 -20.18 10.06
CA ALA A 110 4.63 -19.49 11.28
C ALA A 110 5.32 -18.13 11.02
N ARG A 111 5.86 -17.87 9.81
CA ARG A 111 6.42 -16.56 9.45
C ARG A 111 5.41 -15.44 9.51
N TYR A 112 4.11 -15.76 9.38
CA TYR A 112 3.00 -14.81 9.43
C TYR A 112 2.39 -14.65 10.84
N ASN A 113 2.96 -15.29 11.86
CA ASN A 113 2.46 -15.21 13.24
C ASN A 113 2.63 -13.81 13.89
N ASN A 114 3.41 -12.92 13.29
CA ASN A 114 3.53 -11.53 13.73
C ASN A 114 2.63 -10.56 12.95
N VAL A 115 1.81 -11.04 12.01
CA VAL A 115 0.89 -10.21 11.25
C VAL A 115 -0.23 -9.72 12.16
N ILE A 116 -0.41 -8.39 12.20
CA ILE A 116 -1.44 -7.69 13.00
C ILE A 116 -2.58 -7.14 12.15
N LEU A 117 -2.38 -7.07 10.84
CA LEU A 117 -3.38 -6.58 9.89
C LEU A 117 -3.19 -7.25 8.53
N HIS A 118 -4.30 -7.72 7.94
CA HIS A 118 -4.35 -8.17 6.56
C HIS A 118 -5.07 -7.09 5.73
N VAL A 119 -4.42 -6.60 4.69
CA VAL A 119 -4.99 -5.60 3.79
C VAL A 119 -5.25 -6.25 2.44
N CYS A 120 -6.48 -6.21 1.98
CA CYS A 120 -6.81 -6.60 0.62
C CYS A 120 -7.34 -5.40 -0.16
N LEU A 121 -7.23 -5.43 -1.49
CA LEU A 121 -7.87 -4.41 -2.32
C LEU A 121 -9.37 -4.64 -2.33
N TRP A 122 -9.80 -5.89 -2.57
CA TRP A 122 -11.20 -6.30 -2.62
C TRP A 122 -11.49 -7.43 -1.64
N ASN A 123 -12.64 -7.30 -0.96
CA ASN A 123 -13.15 -8.37 -0.12
C ASN A 123 -14.03 -9.32 -0.95
N ASP A 124 -13.49 -10.47 -1.31
CA ASP A 124 -14.20 -11.57 -1.97
C ASP A 124 -14.65 -12.67 -0.99
N ARG A 125 -14.51 -12.42 0.30
CA ARG A 125 -14.90 -13.32 1.40
C ARG A 125 -15.83 -12.57 2.36
N GLN A 126 -16.72 -13.32 3.01
CA GLN A 126 -17.65 -12.73 3.98
C GLN A 126 -17.08 -12.70 5.41
N THR A 127 -15.85 -13.13 5.61
CA THR A 127 -15.22 -13.17 6.93
C THR A 127 -14.48 -11.86 7.20
N PRO A 128 -14.70 -11.21 8.36
CA PRO A 128 -14.03 -9.96 8.70
C PRO A 128 -12.56 -10.14 9.12
N GLU A 129 -12.15 -11.37 9.43
CA GLU A 129 -10.85 -11.70 9.95
C GLU A 129 -10.28 -12.95 9.28
N VAL A 130 -8.96 -13.08 9.30
CA VAL A 130 -8.24 -14.29 8.90
C VAL A 130 -7.52 -14.88 10.12
N ARG A 131 -7.17 -16.17 10.04
CA ARG A 131 -6.49 -16.88 11.13
C ARG A 131 -5.02 -17.14 10.77
N ARG A 132 -4.12 -16.90 11.72
CA ARG A 132 -2.69 -17.24 11.65
C ARG A 132 -2.46 -18.71 12.03
N ALA A 133 -1.23 -19.20 11.80
CA ALA A 133 -0.83 -20.56 12.16
C ALA A 133 -0.87 -20.81 13.67
N ASP A 134 -0.65 -19.78 14.50
CA ASP A 134 -0.76 -19.85 15.97
C ASP A 134 -2.21 -19.75 16.49
N GLY A 135 -3.19 -19.68 15.60
CA GLY A 135 -4.60 -19.62 15.91
C GLY A 135 -5.19 -18.23 16.18
N HIS A 136 -4.36 -17.19 16.28
CA HIS A 136 -4.85 -15.82 16.48
C HIS A 136 -5.59 -15.29 15.25
N LEU A 137 -6.59 -14.45 15.49
CA LEU A 137 -7.35 -13.77 14.46
C LEU A 137 -6.65 -12.46 14.09
N VAL A 138 -6.63 -12.17 12.79
CA VAL A 138 -6.07 -10.95 12.22
C VAL A 138 -7.19 -10.19 11.53
N PRO A 139 -7.44 -8.93 11.92
CA PRO A 139 -8.43 -8.08 11.27
C PRO A 139 -8.06 -7.80 9.81
N GLN A 140 -9.07 -7.53 8.98
CA GLN A 140 -8.91 -7.25 7.56
C GLN A 140 -9.42 -5.85 7.20
N ILE A 141 -8.81 -5.25 6.18
CA ILE A 141 -9.26 -4.01 5.53
C ILE A 141 -9.45 -4.28 4.04
N ALA A 142 -10.59 -3.86 3.47
CA ALA A 142 -10.77 -3.75 2.02
C ALA A 142 -10.44 -2.31 1.60
N LEU A 143 -9.27 -2.10 0.98
CA LEU A 143 -8.69 -0.78 0.79
C LEU A 143 -9.42 0.07 -0.25
N GLU A 144 -10.01 -0.56 -1.29
CA GLU A 144 -10.63 0.16 -2.41
C GLU A 144 -11.66 1.20 -1.95
N GLN A 145 -12.51 0.85 -0.99
CA GLN A 145 -13.59 1.75 -0.51
C GLN A 145 -13.07 3.03 0.17
N PHE A 146 -11.82 3.05 0.59
CA PHE A 146 -11.20 4.19 1.28
C PHE A 146 -10.35 5.05 0.34
N LEU A 147 -10.17 4.63 -0.90
CA LEU A 147 -9.40 5.39 -1.88
C LEU A 147 -10.16 6.65 -2.30
N PRO A 148 -9.53 7.84 -2.24
CA PRO A 148 -10.18 9.10 -2.63
C PRO A 148 -10.44 9.24 -4.13
N ARG A 149 -9.77 8.44 -4.98
CA ARG A 149 -9.86 8.48 -6.44
C ARG A 149 -10.13 7.07 -7.01
N PRO A 150 -10.64 6.97 -8.23
CA PRO A 150 -10.78 5.68 -8.92
C PRO A 150 -9.44 4.95 -9.04
N LEU A 151 -9.45 3.64 -8.90
CA LEU A 151 -8.24 2.81 -8.93
C LEU A 151 -7.41 2.97 -10.22
N ALA A 152 -8.09 3.15 -11.36
CA ALA A 152 -7.44 3.37 -12.66
C ALA A 152 -6.51 4.61 -12.66
N SER A 153 -6.84 5.66 -11.90
CA SER A 153 -5.98 6.83 -11.79
C SER A 153 -4.66 6.55 -11.08
N TYR A 154 -4.69 5.68 -10.05
CA TYR A 154 -3.46 5.26 -9.37
C TYR A 154 -2.59 4.38 -10.26
N GLN A 155 -3.21 3.52 -11.08
CA GLN A 155 -2.49 2.69 -12.02
C GLN A 155 -1.77 3.52 -13.10
N ALA A 156 -2.32 4.67 -13.47
CA ALA A 156 -1.69 5.60 -14.40
C ALA A 156 -0.57 6.44 -13.76
N ASP A 157 -0.72 6.79 -12.46
CA ASP A 157 0.18 7.72 -11.78
C ASP A 157 1.36 7.02 -11.07
N ILE A 158 1.21 5.75 -10.69
CA ILE A 158 2.21 5.03 -9.90
C ILE A 158 3.14 4.26 -10.81
N VAL A 159 4.41 4.63 -10.83
CA VAL A 159 5.49 3.89 -11.49
C VAL A 159 5.95 2.79 -10.53
N LEU A 160 5.54 1.56 -10.80
CA LEU A 160 5.79 0.41 -9.90
C LEU A 160 7.28 0.11 -9.72
N GLU A 161 8.09 0.39 -10.73
CA GLU A 161 9.53 0.16 -10.76
C GLU A 161 10.27 1.01 -9.72
N ASP A 162 9.72 2.17 -9.36
CA ASP A 162 10.29 3.07 -8.36
C ASP A 162 10.22 2.50 -6.93
N TYR A 163 9.36 1.52 -6.69
CA TYR A 163 9.15 0.95 -5.35
C TYR A 163 10.00 -0.30 -5.10
N PRO A 164 10.50 -0.45 -3.89
CA PRO A 164 10.27 0.39 -2.69
C PRO A 164 11.21 1.59 -2.56
N TYR A 165 12.08 1.83 -3.50
CA TYR A 165 13.19 2.81 -3.43
C TYR A 165 12.84 4.18 -4.01
N LYS A 166 11.54 4.50 -4.13
CA LYS A 166 11.10 5.82 -4.60
C LYS A 166 11.72 6.92 -3.75
N THR A 167 12.85 7.43 -4.23
CA THR A 167 13.64 8.45 -3.54
C THR A 167 13.07 9.86 -3.70
N ALA A 168 12.08 10.03 -4.54
CA ALA A 168 11.63 11.36 -4.97
C ALA A 168 10.80 12.09 -3.93
N HIS A 169 10.86 11.93 -2.67
CA HIS A 169 10.22 12.84 -1.67
C HIS A 169 9.98 12.19 -0.28
N ILE A 170 10.64 11.10 0.06
CA ILE A 170 10.66 10.69 1.46
C ILE A 170 11.91 11.29 2.11
N HIS A 171 11.83 12.57 2.38
CA HIS A 171 12.78 13.19 3.26
C HIS A 171 12.57 12.58 4.66
N GLY A 172 13.52 11.78 5.13
CA GLY A 172 13.52 11.31 6.51
C GLY A 172 13.48 12.51 7.46
N ARG A 173 13.02 12.31 8.69
CA ARG A 173 12.91 13.38 9.72
C ARG A 173 14.16 14.23 9.90
N CYS A 174 15.32 13.70 9.50
CA CYS A 174 16.60 14.41 9.61
C CYS A 174 17.00 15.17 8.34
N TYR A 175 16.24 15.06 7.24
CA TYR A 175 16.65 15.63 5.95
C TYR A 175 16.84 17.14 6.00
N GLU A 176 15.84 17.88 6.48
CA GLU A 176 15.90 19.34 6.57
C GLU A 176 17.04 19.80 7.49
N THR A 177 17.25 19.10 8.60
CA THR A 177 18.33 19.39 9.53
C THR A 177 19.69 19.09 8.90
N LEU A 178 19.82 17.97 8.18
CA LEU A 178 21.09 17.59 7.53
C LEU A 178 21.42 18.50 6.35
N GLN A 179 20.43 19.00 5.61
CA GLN A 179 20.68 19.95 4.52
C GLN A 179 21.31 21.29 4.97
N GLN A 180 21.12 21.66 6.25
CA GLN A 180 21.67 22.89 6.82
C GLN A 180 23.10 22.73 7.33
N LEU A 181 23.61 21.49 7.34
CA LEU A 181 24.95 21.19 7.83
C LEU A 181 25.97 21.14 6.69
N ALA A 182 27.20 21.48 7.00
CA ALA A 182 28.30 21.26 6.06
C ALA A 182 28.56 19.76 5.85
N PRO A 183 29.01 19.31 4.66
CA PRO A 183 29.23 17.88 4.36
C PRO A 183 30.11 17.17 5.38
N GLN A 184 31.15 17.85 5.90
CA GLN A 184 32.06 17.31 6.92
C GLN A 184 31.34 17.01 8.24
N ASP A 185 30.35 17.84 8.62
CA ASP A 185 29.58 17.64 9.86
C ASP A 185 28.62 16.46 9.71
N ILE A 186 28.05 16.29 8.52
CA ILE A 186 27.22 15.12 8.18
C ILE A 186 28.04 13.84 8.30
N CYS A 187 29.25 13.81 7.71
CA CYS A 187 30.16 12.66 7.82
C CYS A 187 30.47 12.35 9.29
N ALA A 188 30.83 13.36 10.08
CA ALA A 188 31.14 13.18 11.51
C ALA A 188 29.96 12.63 12.31
N ILE A 189 28.72 13.03 11.99
CA ILE A 189 27.50 12.48 12.63
C ILE A 189 27.30 11.01 12.24
N LEU A 190 27.48 10.67 10.97
CA LEU A 190 27.32 9.30 10.47
C LEU A 190 28.37 8.34 11.03
N ASP A 191 29.64 8.77 11.11
CA ASP A 191 30.74 8.01 11.69
C ASP A 191 30.48 7.72 13.17
N ARG A 192 30.09 8.73 13.94
CA ARG A 192 29.74 8.57 15.35
C ARG A 192 28.55 7.63 15.56
N ALA A 193 27.54 7.72 14.71
CA ALA A 193 26.40 6.82 14.75
C ALA A 193 26.80 5.37 14.41
N GLY A 194 27.72 5.20 13.46
CA GLY A 194 28.30 3.91 13.08
C GLY A 194 29.08 3.28 14.23
N ASP A 195 29.97 4.04 14.87
CA ASP A 195 30.76 3.61 16.03
C ASP A 195 29.89 3.21 17.21
N THR A 196 28.86 4.01 17.50
CA THR A 196 27.89 3.69 18.56
C THR A 196 27.17 2.37 18.30
N ARG A 197 26.75 2.13 17.07
CA ARG A 197 26.11 0.86 16.68
C ARG A 197 27.05 -0.32 16.78
N LEU A 198 28.32 -0.15 16.38
CA LEU A 198 29.34 -1.18 16.48
C LEU A 198 29.58 -1.55 17.95
N GLN A 199 29.78 -0.55 18.81
CA GLN A 199 29.94 -0.76 20.25
C GLN A 199 28.75 -1.49 20.87
N GLN A 200 27.53 -1.12 20.54
CA GLN A 200 26.31 -1.81 21.02
C GLN A 200 26.21 -3.27 20.57
N ARG A 201 26.85 -3.65 19.46
CA ARG A 201 26.85 -5.04 18.97
C ARG A 201 27.98 -5.89 19.58
N VAL A 202 29.09 -5.27 19.92
CA VAL A 202 30.25 -5.98 20.51
C VAL A 202 29.98 -6.34 21.97
N TRP A 203 29.14 -5.58 22.68
CA TRP A 203 28.82 -5.81 24.09
C TRP A 203 27.52 -6.60 24.32
N ARG A 204 26.97 -7.26 23.32
CA ARG A 204 25.88 -8.24 23.41
C ARG A 204 26.37 -9.65 23.12
#